data_9877bbe66ad46e56a9e38fc4e483246e
#
_entry.id   9877bbe66ad46e56a9e38fc4e483246e
#
_cell.length_a   1.000
_cell.length_b   1.000
_cell.length_c   1.000
_cell.angle_alpha   90.00
_cell.angle_beta   90.00
_cell.angle_gamma   90.00
#
_symmetry.space_group_name_H-M   'P 1'
#
loop_
_entity.id
_entity.type
_entity.pdbx_description
1 polymer ?
#
loop_
_entity_poly.entity_id
_entity_poly.type
_entity_poly.pdbx_seq_one_letter_code
_entity_poly.pdbx_strand_id
1 'polypeptide(L)'
;MRPPDTTRTSTLPESEREQKRKTIMQPRSLFDKVWHDHIVRPETEDTPAILYVDLHLIHEVTSPQAFDLLREKGLPVRRTDLCLATLDHSTPTVPMASLKDLEVVSEPSAARQVRRMEENCKEFGIELRGFESKERGVVHVIGPELGATQPGKTIVCGDSHTSTHGALGALAFGIGTTEVGHVLATQCLLQRRPRTLAINLHGKLAPGVTAKDVILKVIGTIGVAGGTGHVIEYRGDLVSSLSMEERMTICNMSIEAGARAGLVAPDDTTYEYLAGRPLAPQGAEWDAALERWRRLPSAPGAAFDKEVDIDVSALKPMVTFGTNPGMVVPVDEPVPASRDAAFRKALDYMRLESGKPVLGTPVDVVFIGSCTNGRLSDLRAAAQVLRGRKVDGRVRLLVVPGSEQVKLAAEAEGLDEVVRAAGGEWREPGCSMCIGMNGDTVPSGKLSVSTSNRNFEGRQGSGARTILASPVTAAAAAIAGSVADPRELLR
;
A
#
# COMPACT_ATOMS: atom_id res chain seq x y z
N MET A 1 62.82 14.03 -26.60
CA MET A 1 61.64 14.21 -25.73
C MET A 1 60.95 12.88 -25.62
N ARG A 2 60.97 12.25 -24.45
CA ARG A 2 60.21 11.04 -24.15
C ARG A 2 58.83 11.45 -23.59
N PRO A 3 57.74 10.78 -23.91
CA PRO A 3 56.41 11.05 -23.32
C PRO A 3 56.38 10.58 -21.86
N PRO A 4 55.55 11.21 -20.99
CA PRO A 4 55.48 10.84 -19.60
C PRO A 4 54.69 9.54 -19.40
N ASP A 5 55.21 8.68 -18.53
CA ASP A 5 54.67 7.43 -18.06
C ASP A 5 53.44 7.69 -17.16
N THR A 6 52.24 7.27 -17.59
CA THR A 6 50.97 7.40 -16.85
C THR A 6 50.43 6.05 -16.39
N THR A 7 51.20 5.36 -15.51
CA THR A 7 50.69 4.23 -14.74
C THR A 7 50.69 4.53 -13.24
N ARG A 8 49.80 5.42 -12.79
CA ARG A 8 49.40 5.46 -11.38
C ARG A 8 48.22 4.51 -11.16
N THR A 9 48.53 3.26 -10.89
CA THR A 9 47.60 2.34 -10.24
C THR A 9 47.43 2.78 -8.79
N SER A 10 46.30 3.41 -8.48
CA SER A 10 45.89 3.73 -7.09
C SER A 10 45.64 2.42 -6.33
N THR A 11 46.61 1.93 -5.61
CA THR A 11 46.47 0.79 -4.69
C THR A 11 45.94 1.35 -3.37
N LEU A 12 44.66 1.08 -3.07
CA LEU A 12 44.09 1.33 -1.75
C LEU A 12 44.94 0.68 -0.64
N PRO A 13 45.07 1.31 0.55
CA PRO A 13 45.77 0.73 1.70
C PRO A 13 45.21 -0.67 2.04
N GLU A 14 46.06 -1.54 2.55
CA GLU A 14 45.70 -2.93 2.86
C GLU A 14 44.56 -3.05 3.87
N SER A 15 44.50 -2.11 4.84
CA SER A 15 43.40 -1.96 5.79
C SER A 15 42.05 -1.65 5.11
N GLU A 16 42.03 -0.80 4.08
CA GLU A 16 40.84 -0.48 3.30
C GLU A 16 40.43 -1.64 2.39
N ARG A 17 41.38 -2.42 1.87
CA ARG A 17 41.12 -3.63 1.11
C ARG A 17 40.54 -4.74 2.00
N GLU A 18 41.06 -4.88 3.22
CA GLU A 18 40.58 -5.85 4.18
C GLU A 18 39.19 -5.48 4.72
N GLN A 19 38.93 -4.20 4.95
CA GLN A 19 37.63 -3.68 5.34
C GLN A 19 36.59 -3.82 4.21
N LYS A 20 36.98 -3.55 2.94
CA LYS A 20 36.17 -3.87 1.76
C LYS A 20 35.93 -5.36 1.61
N ARG A 21 36.92 -6.22 1.82
CA ARG A 21 36.74 -7.69 1.79
C ARG A 21 35.81 -8.16 2.90
N LYS A 22 35.91 -7.66 4.12
CA LYS A 22 35.00 -7.99 5.24
C LYS A 22 33.58 -7.52 4.97
N THR A 23 33.38 -6.34 4.34
CA THR A 23 32.06 -5.83 3.94
C THR A 23 31.44 -6.66 2.81
N ILE A 24 32.25 -7.24 1.90
CA ILE A 24 31.78 -8.11 0.80
C ILE A 24 31.42 -9.50 1.29
N MET A 25 31.93 -9.94 2.45
CA MET A 25 31.73 -11.31 3.00
C MET A 25 30.57 -11.43 3.98
N GLN A 26 29.93 -10.34 4.41
CA GLN A 26 28.75 -10.45 5.27
C GLN A 26 27.50 -10.81 4.46
N PRO A 27 26.68 -11.77 4.95
CA PRO A 27 25.41 -12.07 4.33
C PRO A 27 24.53 -10.82 4.27
N ARG A 28 24.01 -10.47 3.08
CA ARG A 28 23.21 -9.26 2.86
C ARG A 28 21.73 -9.57 2.87
N SER A 29 20.95 -8.70 3.53
CA SER A 29 19.49 -8.71 3.42
C SER A 29 19.03 -8.28 2.02
N LEU A 30 17.76 -8.55 1.69
CA LEU A 30 17.11 -8.01 0.47
C LEU A 30 17.27 -6.48 0.41
N PHE A 31 16.96 -5.80 1.52
CA PHE A 31 17.12 -4.35 1.62
C PHE A 31 18.55 -3.91 1.29
N ASP A 32 19.58 -4.57 1.86
CA ASP A 32 20.97 -4.19 1.60
C ASP A 32 21.35 -4.31 0.12
N LYS A 33 20.88 -5.35 -0.55
CA LYS A 33 21.16 -5.58 -1.96
C LYS A 33 20.55 -4.46 -2.80
N VAL A 34 19.24 -4.22 -2.64
CA VAL A 34 18.54 -3.16 -3.39
C VAL A 34 19.13 -1.79 -3.06
N TRP A 35 19.37 -1.48 -1.79
CA TRP A 35 19.96 -0.22 -1.39
C TRP A 35 21.33 0.05 -2.05
N HIS A 36 22.25 -0.93 -2.00
CA HIS A 36 23.60 -0.75 -2.55
C HIS A 36 23.61 -0.63 -4.08
N ASP A 37 22.70 -1.33 -4.77
CA ASP A 37 22.63 -1.30 -6.23
C ASP A 37 22.15 0.07 -6.75
N HIS A 38 21.50 0.89 -5.89
CA HIS A 38 20.93 2.20 -6.26
C HIS A 38 21.69 3.41 -5.71
N ILE A 39 22.78 3.20 -4.95
CA ILE A 39 23.59 4.30 -4.45
C ILE A 39 24.37 4.96 -5.60
N VAL A 40 24.03 6.20 -5.92
CA VAL A 40 24.80 7.08 -6.81
C VAL A 40 25.98 7.69 -6.06
N ARG A 41 25.74 8.14 -4.82
CA ARG A 41 26.77 8.63 -3.90
C ARG A 41 26.45 8.12 -2.49
N PRO A 42 27.41 7.47 -1.81
CA PRO A 42 27.20 6.99 -0.46
C PRO A 42 26.98 8.15 0.53
N GLU A 43 26.27 7.86 1.62
CA GLU A 43 26.15 8.81 2.74
C GLU A 43 27.47 9.00 3.46
N THR A 44 27.59 10.16 4.08
CA THR A 44 28.66 10.50 5.01
C THR A 44 28.04 10.89 6.35
N GLU A 45 28.87 11.22 7.34
CA GLU A 45 28.39 11.72 8.62
C GLU A 45 27.49 12.95 8.43
N ASP A 46 27.88 13.87 7.56
CA ASP A 46 27.19 15.15 7.33
C ASP A 46 26.11 15.09 6.23
N THR A 47 26.22 14.19 5.26
CA THR A 47 25.33 14.17 4.09
C THR A 47 24.64 12.84 3.89
N PRO A 48 23.33 12.83 3.52
CA PRO A 48 22.62 11.60 3.14
C PRO A 48 23.17 11.01 1.85
N ALA A 49 22.87 9.74 1.59
CA ALA A 49 23.14 9.12 0.30
C ALA A 49 22.29 9.77 -0.80
N ILE A 50 22.82 9.75 -2.03
CA ILE A 50 22.03 9.99 -3.23
C ILE A 50 21.62 8.63 -3.78
N LEU A 51 20.30 8.39 -3.83
CA LEU A 51 19.69 7.16 -4.29
C LEU A 51 19.05 7.38 -5.66
N TYR A 52 19.33 6.51 -6.63
CA TYR A 52 18.63 6.51 -7.93
C TYR A 52 17.22 5.95 -7.74
N VAL A 53 16.26 6.44 -8.53
CA VAL A 53 14.85 6.01 -8.53
C VAL A 53 14.51 5.37 -9.87
N ASP A 54 14.08 4.09 -9.87
CA ASP A 54 13.75 3.36 -11.08
C ASP A 54 12.32 3.62 -11.59
N LEU A 55 11.41 3.95 -10.67
CA LEU A 55 10.01 4.22 -11.03
C LEU A 55 9.44 5.31 -10.12
N HIS A 56 8.89 6.35 -10.74
CA HIS A 56 8.17 7.42 -10.08
C HIS A 56 6.67 7.29 -10.36
N LEU A 57 5.91 6.98 -9.34
CA LEU A 57 4.46 6.91 -9.40
C LEU A 57 3.87 8.29 -9.09
N ILE A 58 2.90 8.74 -9.88
CA ILE A 58 2.38 10.10 -9.81
C ILE A 58 0.85 10.08 -9.81
N HIS A 59 0.23 10.87 -8.95
CA HIS A 59 -1.20 11.10 -8.92
C HIS A 59 -1.54 12.58 -8.63
N GLU A 60 -2.80 12.96 -8.79
CA GLU A 60 -3.27 14.34 -8.83
C GLU A 60 -3.17 15.11 -7.51
N VAL A 61 -3.03 14.43 -6.36
CA VAL A 61 -3.07 15.12 -5.05
C VAL A 61 -1.73 15.71 -4.67
N THR A 62 -0.62 15.00 -4.86
CA THR A 62 0.71 15.37 -4.33
C THR A 62 1.67 15.90 -5.39
N SER A 63 1.27 15.92 -6.67
CA SER A 63 2.13 16.34 -7.77
C SER A 63 1.99 17.80 -8.21
N PRO A 64 0.87 18.54 -8.00
CA PRO A 64 0.72 19.88 -8.58
C PRO A 64 1.83 20.85 -8.23
N GLN A 65 2.18 20.97 -6.94
CA GLN A 65 3.23 21.88 -6.47
C GLN A 65 4.62 21.47 -6.96
N ALA A 66 4.86 20.16 -7.19
CA ALA A 66 6.11 19.68 -7.75
C ALA A 66 6.27 20.15 -9.20
N PHE A 67 5.22 20.11 -10.02
CA PHE A 67 5.24 20.64 -11.38
C PHE A 67 5.37 22.17 -11.40
N ASP A 68 4.74 22.89 -10.46
CA ASP A 68 4.91 24.33 -10.33
C ASP A 68 6.37 24.70 -10.02
N LEU A 69 7.04 23.94 -9.16
CA LEU A 69 8.47 24.11 -8.88
C LEU A 69 9.33 23.90 -10.14
N LEU A 70 9.02 22.91 -10.98
CA LEU A 70 9.73 22.68 -12.23
C LEU A 70 9.57 23.87 -13.19
N ARG A 71 8.34 24.42 -13.32
CA ARG A 71 8.07 25.62 -14.16
C ARG A 71 8.85 26.82 -13.68
N GLU A 72 8.81 27.10 -12.36
CA GLU A 72 9.52 28.23 -11.76
C GLU A 72 11.02 28.16 -12.05
N LYS A 73 11.59 26.96 -12.00
CA LYS A 73 13.01 26.74 -12.25
C LYS A 73 13.40 26.51 -13.72
N GLY A 74 12.42 26.42 -14.61
CA GLY A 74 12.66 26.12 -16.04
C GLY A 74 13.24 24.71 -16.24
N LEU A 75 12.88 23.75 -15.42
CA LEU A 75 13.43 22.38 -15.47
C LEU A 75 12.43 21.42 -16.17
N PRO A 76 12.89 20.58 -17.09
CA PRO A 76 12.08 19.50 -17.65
C PRO A 76 11.98 18.32 -16.68
N VAL A 77 11.03 17.41 -16.93
CA VAL A 77 11.06 16.07 -16.35
C VAL A 77 12.18 15.27 -16.99
N ARG A 78 13.07 14.71 -16.19
CA ARG A 78 14.30 14.05 -16.67
C ARG A 78 14.03 12.75 -17.41
N ARG A 79 13.11 11.91 -16.88
CA ARG A 79 12.80 10.56 -17.38
C ARG A 79 11.30 10.32 -17.34
N THR A 80 10.61 10.79 -18.37
CA THR A 80 9.16 10.58 -18.49
C THR A 80 8.79 9.10 -18.66
N ASP A 81 9.70 8.32 -19.24
CA ASP A 81 9.58 6.87 -19.42
C ASP A 81 9.67 6.05 -18.11
N LEU A 82 10.17 6.66 -17.02
CA LEU A 82 10.19 6.09 -15.68
C LEU A 82 9.10 6.67 -14.76
N CYS A 83 8.10 7.34 -15.35
CA CYS A 83 6.93 7.86 -14.65
C CYS A 83 5.70 7.02 -15.02
N LEU A 84 4.91 6.63 -14.01
CA LEU A 84 3.58 6.06 -14.18
C LEU A 84 2.57 6.97 -13.49
N ALA A 85 1.77 7.68 -14.29
CA ALA A 85 0.80 8.66 -13.83
C ALA A 85 -0.64 8.15 -13.94
N THR A 86 -1.46 8.40 -12.94
CA THR A 86 -2.88 8.00 -12.91
C THR A 86 -3.74 9.03 -12.15
N LEU A 87 -5.05 8.90 -12.27
CA LEU A 87 -6.06 9.62 -11.49
C LEU A 87 -6.70 8.64 -10.51
N ASP A 88 -6.62 8.90 -9.20
CA ASP A 88 -7.07 7.92 -8.20
C ASP A 88 -7.74 8.47 -6.94
N HIS A 89 -7.29 9.60 -6.38
CA HIS A 89 -7.76 10.12 -5.09
C HIS A 89 -8.97 11.04 -5.22
N SER A 90 -8.93 11.95 -6.19
CA SER A 90 -9.95 12.98 -6.42
C SER A 90 -10.96 12.58 -7.50
N THR A 91 -10.91 11.33 -7.95
CA THR A 91 -11.80 10.82 -8.99
C THR A 91 -13.17 10.46 -8.42
N PRO A 92 -14.28 10.81 -9.06
CA PRO A 92 -15.60 10.32 -8.67
C PRO A 92 -15.69 8.80 -8.89
N THR A 93 -16.39 8.14 -8.00
CA THR A 93 -16.70 6.70 -8.11
C THR A 93 -18.13 6.43 -8.58
N VAL A 94 -18.82 7.46 -9.06
CA VAL A 94 -20.08 7.33 -9.79
C VAL A 94 -19.80 7.28 -11.29
N PRO A 95 -20.60 6.55 -12.08
CA PRO A 95 -20.45 6.49 -13.53
C PRO A 95 -20.51 7.89 -14.16
N MET A 96 -19.60 8.16 -15.09
CA MET A 96 -19.60 9.39 -15.91
C MET A 96 -19.68 9.00 -17.39
N ALA A 97 -20.44 9.76 -18.18
CA ALA A 97 -20.51 9.57 -19.62
C ALA A 97 -19.30 10.23 -20.32
N SER A 98 -18.74 11.29 -19.74
CA SER A 98 -17.59 12.02 -20.28
C SER A 98 -16.88 12.86 -19.21
N LEU A 99 -15.67 13.34 -19.52
CA LEU A 99 -14.94 14.30 -18.69
C LEU A 99 -15.70 15.63 -18.45
N LYS A 100 -16.69 15.94 -19.27
CA LYS A 100 -17.53 17.12 -19.06
C LYS A 100 -18.41 16.99 -17.82
N ASP A 101 -18.73 15.75 -17.45
CA ASP A 101 -19.56 15.47 -16.29
C ASP A 101 -18.78 15.63 -14.96
N LEU A 102 -17.44 15.69 -15.04
CA LEU A 102 -16.57 15.78 -13.88
C LEU A 102 -16.95 16.94 -12.93
N GLU A 103 -17.29 18.10 -13.48
CA GLU A 103 -17.68 19.27 -12.68
C GLU A 103 -19.08 19.16 -12.08
N VAL A 104 -19.90 18.26 -12.62
CA VAL A 104 -21.26 17.99 -12.13
C VAL A 104 -21.27 16.98 -11.02
N VAL A 105 -20.42 15.94 -11.14
CA VAL A 105 -20.41 14.79 -10.21
C VAL A 105 -19.34 14.89 -9.13
N SER A 106 -18.37 15.80 -9.25
CA SER A 106 -17.25 15.97 -8.32
C SER A 106 -17.35 17.26 -7.53
N GLU A 107 -16.79 17.23 -6.32
CA GLU A 107 -16.49 18.46 -5.60
C GLU A 107 -15.57 19.37 -6.42
N PRO A 108 -15.81 20.71 -6.44
CA PRO A 108 -15.04 21.62 -7.30
C PRO A 108 -13.52 21.59 -7.07
N SER A 109 -13.06 21.28 -5.86
CA SER A 109 -11.64 21.11 -5.53
C SER A 109 -11.06 19.85 -6.15
N ALA A 110 -11.79 18.74 -6.12
CA ALA A 110 -11.41 17.47 -6.72
C ALA A 110 -11.33 17.59 -8.25
N ALA A 111 -12.34 18.19 -8.88
CA ALA A 111 -12.34 18.44 -10.32
C ALA A 111 -11.13 19.28 -10.77
N ARG A 112 -10.76 20.32 -10.01
CA ARG A 112 -9.56 21.13 -10.32
C ARG A 112 -8.27 20.33 -10.23
N GLN A 113 -8.12 19.44 -9.24
CA GLN A 113 -6.93 18.59 -9.10
C GLN A 113 -6.78 17.64 -10.28
N VAL A 114 -7.87 17.01 -10.70
CA VAL A 114 -7.89 16.13 -11.88
C VAL A 114 -7.46 16.87 -13.14
N ARG A 115 -8.08 18.04 -13.45
CA ARG A 115 -7.71 18.84 -14.62
C ARG A 115 -6.25 19.30 -14.56
N ARG A 116 -5.78 19.72 -13.39
CA ARG A 116 -4.39 20.14 -13.21
C ARG A 116 -3.41 19.00 -13.48
N MET A 117 -3.76 17.77 -13.13
CA MET A 117 -2.96 16.60 -13.45
C MET A 117 -2.90 16.34 -14.95
N GLU A 118 -4.02 16.43 -15.65
CA GLU A 118 -4.07 16.30 -17.11
C GLU A 118 -3.20 17.35 -17.82
N GLU A 119 -3.33 18.63 -17.41
CA GLU A 119 -2.51 19.74 -17.92
C GLU A 119 -1.02 19.51 -17.68
N ASN A 120 -0.63 19.11 -16.45
CA ASN A 120 0.74 18.85 -16.09
C ASN A 120 1.33 17.70 -16.90
N CYS A 121 0.63 16.58 -17.01
CA CYS A 121 1.12 15.43 -17.76
C CYS A 121 1.30 15.77 -19.24
N LYS A 122 0.35 16.50 -19.83
CA LYS A 122 0.44 16.96 -21.21
C LYS A 122 1.63 17.92 -21.44
N GLU A 123 1.83 18.89 -20.54
CA GLU A 123 2.90 19.89 -20.63
C GLU A 123 4.29 19.24 -20.53
N PHE A 124 4.46 18.31 -19.59
CA PHE A 124 5.75 17.69 -19.29
C PHE A 124 5.99 16.37 -20.03
N GLY A 125 5.08 15.95 -20.90
CA GLY A 125 5.23 14.76 -21.75
C GLY A 125 5.15 13.45 -20.96
N ILE A 126 4.39 13.40 -19.89
CA ILE A 126 4.15 12.18 -19.09
C ILE A 126 2.86 11.52 -19.57
N GLU A 127 2.90 10.21 -19.81
CA GLU A 127 1.72 9.43 -20.17
C GLU A 127 0.79 9.27 -18.95
N LEU A 128 -0.45 9.77 -19.07
CA LEU A 128 -1.45 9.69 -18.02
C LEU A 128 -2.45 8.55 -18.25
N ARG A 129 -2.62 7.67 -17.29
CA ARG A 129 -3.73 6.71 -17.24
C ARG A 129 -4.97 7.43 -16.71
N GLY A 130 -5.61 8.22 -17.61
CA GLY A 130 -6.80 9.02 -17.33
C GLY A 130 -8.11 8.24 -17.46
N PHE A 131 -9.25 8.95 -17.46
CA PHE A 131 -10.59 8.34 -17.45
C PHE A 131 -10.90 7.43 -18.63
N GLU A 132 -10.29 7.66 -19.79
CA GLU A 132 -10.50 6.83 -20.99
C GLU A 132 -9.60 5.59 -21.02
N SER A 133 -8.67 5.48 -20.07
CA SER A 133 -7.73 4.36 -20.02
C SER A 133 -8.31 3.18 -19.25
N LYS A 134 -8.29 2.01 -19.86
CA LYS A 134 -8.58 0.74 -19.17
C LYS A 134 -7.53 0.34 -18.13
N GLU A 135 -6.42 1.08 -18.08
CA GLU A 135 -5.33 0.90 -17.11
C GLU A 135 -5.40 1.91 -15.96
N ARG A 136 -6.48 2.70 -15.88
CA ARG A 136 -6.72 3.63 -14.77
C ARG A 136 -7.06 2.89 -13.48
N GLY A 137 -6.64 3.46 -12.37
CA GLY A 137 -6.97 2.96 -11.03
C GLY A 137 -6.06 3.55 -9.97
N VAL A 138 -6.22 3.05 -8.77
CA VAL A 138 -5.37 3.43 -7.64
C VAL A 138 -3.93 3.10 -7.96
N VAL A 139 -3.04 4.06 -7.82
CA VAL A 139 -1.64 3.98 -8.25
C VAL A 139 -0.92 2.74 -7.68
N HIS A 140 -1.24 2.34 -6.44
CA HIS A 140 -0.66 1.16 -5.78
C HIS A 140 -1.34 -0.17 -6.17
N VAL A 141 -2.37 -0.11 -7.01
CA VAL A 141 -2.98 -1.28 -7.65
C VAL A 141 -2.45 -1.43 -9.06
N ILE A 142 -2.50 -0.37 -9.86
CA ILE A 142 -2.09 -0.43 -11.27
C ILE A 142 -0.58 -0.66 -11.47
N GLY A 143 0.29 -0.15 -10.57
CA GLY A 143 1.73 -0.36 -10.66
C GLY A 143 2.12 -1.85 -10.69
N PRO A 144 1.68 -2.67 -9.72
CA PRO A 144 1.81 -4.13 -9.78
C PRO A 144 1.04 -4.78 -10.93
N GLU A 145 -0.21 -4.37 -11.17
CA GLU A 145 -1.11 -4.96 -12.16
C GLU A 145 -0.57 -4.84 -13.59
N LEU A 146 0.06 -3.73 -13.92
CA LEU A 146 0.71 -3.52 -15.21
C LEU A 146 2.12 -4.15 -15.29
N GLY A 147 2.69 -4.62 -14.20
CA GLY A 147 4.07 -5.13 -14.13
C GLY A 147 5.14 -4.03 -14.13
N ALA A 148 4.77 -2.77 -13.86
CA ALA A 148 5.71 -1.67 -13.66
C ALA A 148 6.54 -1.86 -12.40
N THR A 149 5.90 -2.38 -11.34
CA THR A 149 6.55 -2.81 -10.10
C THR A 149 7.29 -4.11 -10.34
N GLN A 150 8.61 -4.12 -10.12
CA GLN A 150 9.45 -5.30 -10.33
C GLN A 150 10.42 -5.49 -9.17
N PRO A 151 10.83 -6.73 -8.87
CA PRO A 151 11.81 -7.00 -7.82
C PRO A 151 13.12 -6.23 -8.01
N GLY A 152 13.65 -5.71 -6.92
CA GLY A 152 14.92 -5.01 -6.90
C GLY A 152 14.87 -3.55 -7.35
N LYS A 153 13.74 -3.03 -7.82
CA LYS A 153 13.59 -1.60 -8.15
C LYS A 153 13.47 -0.73 -6.89
N THR A 154 13.88 0.53 -7.04
CA THR A 154 13.50 1.62 -6.14
C THR A 154 12.29 2.36 -6.71
N ILE A 155 11.23 2.49 -5.90
CA ILE A 155 9.94 3.08 -6.32
C ILE A 155 9.53 4.15 -5.34
N VAL A 156 9.14 5.32 -5.85
CA VAL A 156 8.65 6.42 -5.03
C VAL A 156 7.32 6.99 -5.54
N CYS A 157 6.56 7.57 -4.62
CA CYS A 157 5.33 8.28 -4.89
C CYS A 157 5.10 9.33 -3.79
N GLY A 158 4.32 10.35 -4.06
CA GLY A 158 3.87 11.30 -3.04
C GLY A 158 2.83 10.73 -2.04
N ASP A 159 2.70 9.42 -1.94
CA ASP A 159 1.78 8.70 -1.04
C ASP A 159 2.55 7.68 -0.19
N SER A 160 2.22 7.61 1.10
CA SER A 160 2.88 6.70 2.05
C SER A 160 2.66 5.23 1.74
N HIS A 161 1.50 4.86 1.14
CA HIS A 161 1.20 3.46 0.78
C HIS A 161 1.96 2.93 -0.44
N THR A 162 2.91 3.71 -0.97
CA THR A 162 3.96 3.22 -1.90
C THR A 162 4.67 1.97 -1.36
N SER A 163 4.71 1.79 -0.05
CA SER A 163 5.18 0.56 0.62
C SER A 163 4.53 -0.73 0.06
N THR A 164 3.34 -0.66 -0.52
CA THR A 164 2.64 -1.77 -1.17
C THR A 164 3.53 -2.52 -2.17
N HIS A 165 4.33 -1.77 -2.94
CA HIS A 165 5.18 -2.32 -4.01
C HIS A 165 6.32 -3.19 -3.48
N GLY A 166 6.64 -3.07 -2.19
CA GLY A 166 7.62 -3.93 -1.51
C GLY A 166 7.18 -5.40 -1.42
N ALA A 167 5.91 -5.71 -1.63
CA ALA A 167 5.39 -7.07 -1.75
C ALA A 167 6.04 -7.86 -2.91
N LEU A 168 6.51 -7.16 -3.95
CA LEU A 168 7.23 -7.74 -5.09
C LEU A 168 8.76 -7.69 -4.90
N GLY A 169 9.27 -7.29 -3.75
CA GLY A 169 10.72 -7.17 -3.50
C GLY A 169 11.33 -5.85 -4.02
N ALA A 170 10.52 -4.81 -4.23
CA ALA A 170 10.99 -3.46 -4.56
C ALA A 170 11.20 -2.64 -3.28
N LEU A 171 12.24 -1.82 -3.21
CA LEU A 171 12.40 -0.81 -2.16
C LEU A 171 11.51 0.38 -2.49
N ALA A 172 10.31 0.40 -1.91
CA ALA A 172 9.26 1.33 -2.26
C ALA A 172 8.78 2.13 -1.05
N PHE A 173 8.72 3.45 -1.16
CA PHE A 173 8.33 4.32 -0.05
C PHE A 173 7.76 5.67 -0.51
N GLY A 174 6.94 6.25 0.37
CA GLY A 174 6.36 7.57 0.17
C GLY A 174 7.39 8.69 0.35
N ILE A 175 7.25 9.77 -0.43
CA ILE A 175 8.09 10.98 -0.38
C ILE A 175 7.23 12.24 -0.28
N GLY A 176 7.84 13.32 0.23
CA GLY A 176 7.17 14.62 0.32
C GLY A 176 7.06 15.33 -1.04
N THR A 177 6.13 16.28 -1.16
CA THR A 177 5.88 17.00 -2.42
C THR A 177 7.13 17.67 -3.00
N THR A 178 8.00 18.24 -2.17
CA THR A 178 9.28 18.81 -2.62
C THR A 178 10.20 17.74 -3.20
N GLU A 179 10.23 16.55 -2.58
CA GLU A 179 11.02 15.40 -3.07
C GLU A 179 10.45 14.86 -4.39
N VAL A 180 9.12 14.91 -4.58
CA VAL A 180 8.49 14.61 -5.89
C VAL A 180 9.10 15.49 -6.98
N GLY A 181 9.20 16.80 -6.76
CA GLY A 181 9.85 17.73 -7.69
C GLY A 181 11.32 17.40 -7.94
N HIS A 182 12.07 17.03 -6.90
CA HIS A 182 13.46 16.60 -7.04
C HIS A 182 13.60 15.35 -7.92
N VAL A 183 12.76 14.33 -7.69
CA VAL A 183 12.80 13.09 -8.50
C VAL A 183 12.40 13.37 -9.93
N LEU A 184 11.37 14.18 -10.19
CA LEU A 184 11.01 14.59 -11.54
C LEU A 184 12.18 15.25 -12.28
N ALA A 185 12.91 16.15 -11.62
CA ALA A 185 14.03 16.90 -12.21
C ALA A 185 15.32 16.07 -12.35
N THR A 186 15.58 15.11 -11.46
CA THR A 186 16.92 14.51 -11.33
C THR A 186 16.94 12.99 -11.43
N GLN A 187 15.83 12.32 -11.24
CA GLN A 187 15.67 10.87 -11.07
C GLN A 187 16.41 10.33 -9.82
N CYS A 188 16.71 11.20 -8.87
CA CYS A 188 17.45 10.87 -7.66
C CYS A 188 16.78 11.46 -6.43
N LEU A 189 17.11 10.87 -5.27
CA LEU A 189 16.58 11.27 -3.97
C LEU A 189 17.70 11.25 -2.91
N LEU A 190 17.65 12.20 -1.97
CA LEU A 190 18.52 12.22 -0.79
C LEU A 190 17.88 11.41 0.33
N GLN A 191 18.55 10.34 0.79
CA GLN A 191 18.03 9.48 1.85
C GLN A 191 19.14 9.06 2.83
N ARG A 192 18.85 9.12 4.14
CA ARG A 192 19.63 8.40 5.15
C ARG A 192 19.24 6.92 5.11
N ARG A 193 20.22 6.03 5.25
CA ARG A 193 19.93 4.59 5.26
C ARG A 193 19.07 4.23 6.47
N PRO A 194 17.86 3.68 6.29
CA PRO A 194 17.06 3.20 7.40
C PRO A 194 17.66 1.92 8.00
N ARG A 195 17.29 1.64 9.25
CA ARG A 195 17.57 0.36 9.91
C ARG A 195 16.67 -0.74 9.34
N THR A 196 16.97 -1.98 9.69
CA THR A 196 16.24 -3.16 9.22
C THR A 196 15.51 -3.84 10.38
N LEU A 197 14.26 -4.26 10.12
CA LEU A 197 13.44 -5.03 11.05
C LEU A 197 12.92 -6.28 10.33
N ALA A 198 13.28 -7.47 10.80
CA ALA A 198 12.66 -8.69 10.34
C ALA A 198 11.40 -9.00 11.16
N ILE A 199 10.30 -9.31 10.49
CA ILE A 199 9.08 -9.85 11.11
C ILE A 199 8.86 -11.26 10.54
N ASN A 200 9.10 -12.25 11.39
CA ASN A 200 8.94 -13.65 11.03
C ASN A 200 7.51 -14.09 11.38
N LEU A 201 6.72 -14.42 10.38
CA LEU A 201 5.31 -14.83 10.50
C LEU A 201 5.22 -16.36 10.32
N HIS A 202 4.71 -17.04 11.34
CA HIS A 202 4.63 -18.49 11.39
C HIS A 202 3.20 -18.98 11.49
N GLY A 203 2.93 -20.17 10.93
CA GLY A 203 1.65 -20.85 11.02
C GLY A 203 0.81 -20.73 9.77
N LYS A 204 -0.47 -21.08 9.89
CA LYS A 204 -1.45 -21.06 8.79
C LYS A 204 -2.70 -20.31 9.23
N LEU A 205 -3.31 -19.58 8.29
CA LEU A 205 -4.55 -18.85 8.54
C LEU A 205 -5.73 -19.82 8.61
N ALA A 206 -6.58 -19.63 9.62
CA ALA A 206 -7.85 -20.33 9.72
C ALA A 206 -8.89 -19.73 8.74
N PRO A 207 -9.94 -20.48 8.34
CA PRO A 207 -11.02 -19.93 7.54
C PRO A 207 -11.62 -18.65 8.16
N GLY A 208 -11.82 -17.62 7.35
CA GLY A 208 -12.32 -16.32 7.79
C GLY A 208 -11.27 -15.36 8.32
N VAL A 209 -9.99 -15.78 8.39
CA VAL A 209 -8.84 -14.93 8.70
C VAL A 209 -8.07 -14.62 7.42
N THR A 210 -7.65 -13.38 7.24
CA THR A 210 -7.01 -12.88 6.01
C THR A 210 -5.70 -12.16 6.32
N ALA A 211 -4.96 -11.77 5.29
CA ALA A 211 -3.74 -10.96 5.41
C ALA A 211 -3.99 -9.61 6.11
N LYS A 212 -5.21 -9.06 6.03
CA LYS A 212 -5.60 -7.85 6.78
C LYS A 212 -5.56 -8.09 8.28
N ASP A 213 -6.04 -9.24 8.72
CA ASP A 213 -6.02 -9.61 10.15
C ASP A 213 -4.58 -9.83 10.63
N VAL A 214 -3.72 -10.40 9.78
CA VAL A 214 -2.28 -10.57 10.05
C VAL A 214 -1.60 -9.22 10.26
N ILE A 215 -1.77 -8.28 9.35
CA ILE A 215 -1.09 -6.98 9.48
C ILE A 215 -1.65 -6.17 10.65
N LEU A 216 -2.94 -6.24 10.93
CA LEU A 216 -3.52 -5.64 12.14
C LEU A 216 -2.93 -6.26 13.41
N LYS A 217 -2.73 -7.59 13.44
CA LYS A 217 -2.05 -8.28 14.54
C LYS A 217 -0.61 -7.80 14.69
N VAL A 218 0.13 -7.68 13.58
CA VAL A 218 1.51 -7.15 13.58
C VAL A 218 1.54 -5.76 14.20
N ILE A 219 0.71 -4.83 13.72
CA ILE A 219 0.64 -3.45 14.21
C ILE A 219 0.24 -3.43 15.69
N GLY A 220 -0.73 -4.24 16.10
CA GLY A 220 -1.13 -4.36 17.50
C GLY A 220 -0.02 -4.91 18.39
N THR A 221 0.88 -5.74 17.85
CA THR A 221 2.00 -6.35 18.60
C THR A 221 3.18 -5.40 18.75
N ILE A 222 3.62 -4.73 17.66
CA ILE A 222 4.80 -3.86 17.70
C ILE A 222 4.47 -2.39 18.00
N GLY A 223 3.19 -2.02 17.89
CA GLY A 223 2.69 -0.65 18.03
C GLY A 223 2.83 0.20 16.77
N VAL A 224 2.09 1.30 16.70
CA VAL A 224 2.09 2.25 15.56
C VAL A 224 3.43 2.99 15.35
N ALA A 225 4.37 2.89 16.26
CA ALA A 225 5.72 3.44 16.16
C ALA A 225 6.81 2.35 16.16
N GLY A 226 6.44 1.07 16.21
CA GLY A 226 7.39 -0.05 16.34
C GLY A 226 8.37 -0.20 15.20
N GLY A 227 7.97 0.24 13.99
CA GLY A 227 8.78 0.26 12.78
C GLY A 227 9.46 1.59 12.47
N THR A 228 9.36 2.60 13.35
CA THR A 228 9.91 3.94 13.06
C THR A 228 11.41 3.89 12.79
N GLY A 229 11.81 4.46 11.64
CA GLY A 229 13.19 4.48 11.18
C GLY A 229 13.69 3.14 10.62
N HIS A 230 12.80 2.17 10.41
CA HIS A 230 13.13 0.85 9.84
C HIS A 230 12.45 0.61 8.49
N VAL A 231 13.07 -0.24 7.70
CA VAL A 231 12.43 -1.01 6.64
C VAL A 231 12.11 -2.39 7.22
N ILE A 232 10.87 -2.85 7.08
CA ILE A 232 10.44 -4.17 7.55
C ILE A 232 10.61 -5.18 6.42
N GLU A 233 11.25 -6.31 6.70
CA GLU A 233 11.22 -7.50 5.84
C GLU A 233 10.32 -8.56 6.48
N TYR A 234 9.21 -8.89 5.83
CA TYR A 234 8.31 -9.96 6.26
C TYR A 234 8.83 -11.29 5.75
N ARG A 235 8.93 -12.28 6.64
CA ARG A 235 9.55 -13.57 6.42
C ARG A 235 8.74 -14.68 7.10
N GLY A 236 9.10 -15.92 6.87
CA GLY A 236 8.50 -17.09 7.51
C GLY A 236 7.59 -17.89 6.57
N ASP A 237 7.16 -19.03 7.05
CA ASP A 237 6.36 -20.00 6.29
C ASP A 237 4.98 -19.46 5.90
N LEU A 238 4.38 -18.65 6.75
CA LEU A 238 3.14 -17.96 6.37
C LEU A 238 3.36 -17.10 5.13
N VAL A 239 4.37 -16.21 5.13
CA VAL A 239 4.59 -15.25 4.03
C VAL A 239 4.80 -15.97 2.70
N SER A 240 5.52 -17.10 2.71
CA SER A 240 5.73 -17.92 1.52
C SER A 240 4.44 -18.54 0.98
N SER A 241 3.43 -18.75 1.83
CA SER A 241 2.13 -19.32 1.44
C SER A 241 1.11 -18.28 0.94
N LEU A 242 1.38 -16.99 1.15
CA LEU A 242 0.46 -15.92 0.76
C LEU A 242 0.52 -15.65 -0.75
N SER A 243 -0.64 -15.35 -1.32
CA SER A 243 -0.76 -14.80 -2.68
C SER A 243 -0.12 -13.40 -2.76
N MET A 244 0.16 -12.93 -3.98
CA MET A 244 0.70 -11.58 -4.16
C MET A 244 -0.22 -10.48 -3.61
N GLU A 245 -1.53 -10.61 -3.76
CA GLU A 245 -2.50 -9.62 -3.27
C GLU A 245 -2.51 -9.57 -1.73
N GLU A 246 -2.36 -10.70 -1.05
CA GLU A 246 -2.21 -10.76 0.40
C GLU A 246 -0.88 -10.15 0.87
N ARG A 247 0.24 -10.41 0.16
CA ARG A 247 1.54 -9.76 0.45
C ARG A 247 1.45 -8.25 0.27
N MET A 248 0.73 -7.78 -0.76
CA MET A 248 0.49 -6.35 -0.97
C MET A 248 -0.32 -5.73 0.17
N THR A 249 -1.29 -6.42 0.73
CA THR A 249 -2.04 -5.94 1.92
C THR A 249 -1.12 -5.76 3.12
N ILE A 250 -0.22 -6.72 3.39
CA ILE A 250 0.74 -6.64 4.49
C ILE A 250 1.72 -5.48 4.29
N CYS A 251 2.34 -5.38 3.12
CA CYS A 251 3.29 -4.31 2.82
C CYS A 251 2.63 -2.93 2.79
N ASN A 252 1.38 -2.82 2.30
CA ASN A 252 0.60 -1.60 2.31
C ASN A 252 0.52 -0.99 3.70
N MET A 253 0.16 -1.78 4.70
CA MET A 253 -0.06 -1.30 6.06
C MET A 253 1.20 -1.29 6.95
N SER A 254 2.38 -1.54 6.41
CA SER A 254 3.65 -1.37 7.16
C SER A 254 3.85 0.06 7.66
N ILE A 255 3.31 1.02 6.93
CA ILE A 255 3.38 2.46 7.26
C ILE A 255 2.59 2.77 8.54
N GLU A 256 1.52 2.04 8.81
CA GLU A 256 0.71 2.19 10.03
C GLU A 256 1.44 1.68 11.28
N ALA A 257 2.49 0.87 11.11
CA ALA A 257 3.45 0.52 12.16
C ALA A 257 4.61 1.54 12.27
N GLY A 258 4.57 2.63 11.51
CA GLY A 258 5.61 3.67 11.46
C GLY A 258 6.84 3.33 10.61
N ALA A 259 6.82 2.23 9.88
CA ALA A 259 7.95 1.82 9.04
C ALA A 259 8.13 2.73 7.81
N ARG A 260 9.36 2.79 7.28
CA ARG A 260 9.65 3.49 6.02
C ARG A 260 9.12 2.73 4.81
N ALA A 261 9.22 1.39 4.84
CA ALA A 261 8.75 0.48 3.82
C ALA A 261 8.52 -0.91 4.41
N GLY A 262 7.70 -1.74 3.75
CA GLY A 262 7.60 -3.17 3.97
C GLY A 262 8.12 -3.93 2.75
N LEU A 263 8.82 -5.05 2.95
CA LEU A 263 9.40 -5.87 1.90
C LEU A 263 9.00 -7.33 2.09
N VAL A 264 8.76 -8.02 0.98
CA VAL A 264 8.72 -9.49 0.89
C VAL A 264 9.75 -9.91 -0.14
N ALA A 265 10.57 -10.90 0.17
CA ALA A 265 11.53 -11.43 -0.80
C ALA A 265 10.80 -12.04 -2.00
N PRO A 266 11.23 -11.72 -3.24
CA PRO A 266 10.60 -12.27 -4.44
C PRO A 266 10.86 -13.78 -4.54
N ASP A 267 9.84 -14.52 -4.93
CA ASP A 267 9.84 -15.98 -5.12
C ASP A 267 9.00 -16.35 -6.35
N ASP A 268 8.73 -17.64 -6.54
CA ASP A 268 7.99 -18.13 -7.71
C ASP A 268 6.57 -17.50 -7.79
N THR A 269 5.89 -17.27 -6.64
CA THR A 269 4.61 -16.53 -6.61
C THR A 269 4.74 -15.13 -7.21
N THR A 270 5.84 -14.44 -6.92
CA THR A 270 6.13 -13.12 -7.49
C THR A 270 6.39 -13.20 -9.00
N TYR A 271 7.15 -14.21 -9.44
CA TYR A 271 7.49 -14.38 -10.85
C TYR A 271 6.27 -14.76 -11.68
N GLU A 272 5.44 -15.68 -11.20
CA GLU A 272 4.17 -16.04 -11.84
C GLU A 272 3.22 -14.87 -11.94
N TYR A 273 3.15 -14.03 -10.89
CA TYR A 273 2.32 -12.81 -10.92
C TYR A 273 2.77 -11.80 -11.98
N LEU A 274 4.07 -11.66 -12.22
CA LEU A 274 4.64 -10.71 -13.19
C LEU A 274 4.65 -11.22 -14.63
N ALA A 275 4.63 -12.53 -14.84
CA ALA A 275 4.74 -13.14 -16.15
C ALA A 275 3.64 -12.64 -17.11
N GLY A 276 4.05 -12.14 -18.27
CA GLY A 276 3.14 -11.68 -19.33
C GLY A 276 2.45 -10.33 -19.09
N ARG A 277 2.76 -9.62 -17.97
CA ARG A 277 2.19 -8.29 -17.76
C ARG A 277 2.77 -7.25 -18.72
N PRO A 278 1.99 -6.23 -19.12
CA PRO A 278 2.36 -5.29 -20.19
C PRO A 278 3.72 -4.59 -20.01
N LEU A 279 4.06 -4.18 -18.78
CA LEU A 279 5.29 -3.44 -18.46
C LEU A 279 6.35 -4.33 -17.78
N ALA A 280 6.11 -5.64 -17.67
CA ALA A 280 7.12 -6.60 -17.24
C ALA A 280 8.06 -6.94 -18.40
N PRO A 281 9.32 -7.32 -18.13
CA PRO A 281 10.24 -7.80 -19.16
C PRO A 281 9.64 -8.96 -19.96
N GLN A 282 10.03 -9.08 -21.24
CA GLN A 282 9.53 -10.12 -22.14
C GLN A 282 10.69 -10.88 -22.80
N GLY A 283 10.47 -12.15 -23.18
CA GLY A 283 11.45 -12.96 -23.90
C GLY A 283 12.80 -13.04 -23.17
N ALA A 284 13.90 -12.76 -23.86
CA ALA A 284 15.25 -12.83 -23.30
C ALA A 284 15.49 -11.83 -22.16
N GLU A 285 14.78 -10.70 -22.12
CA GLU A 285 14.85 -9.76 -21.01
C GLU A 285 14.19 -10.34 -19.75
N TRP A 286 13.14 -11.14 -19.92
CA TRP A 286 12.50 -11.87 -18.82
C TRP A 286 13.46 -12.87 -18.18
N ASP A 287 14.16 -13.67 -18.98
CA ASP A 287 15.11 -14.67 -18.48
C ASP A 287 16.25 -13.99 -17.70
N ALA A 288 16.79 -12.90 -18.24
CA ALA A 288 17.80 -12.09 -17.57
C ALA A 288 17.28 -11.42 -16.28
N ALA A 289 16.01 -11.01 -16.25
CA ALA A 289 15.38 -10.45 -15.06
C ALA A 289 15.21 -11.52 -13.99
N LEU A 290 14.72 -12.72 -14.33
CA LEU A 290 14.58 -13.85 -13.40
C LEU A 290 15.91 -14.23 -12.74
N GLU A 291 17.02 -14.26 -13.51
CA GLU A 291 18.34 -14.50 -12.96
C GLU A 291 18.75 -13.46 -11.91
N ARG A 292 18.44 -12.18 -12.14
CA ARG A 292 18.70 -11.10 -11.18
C ARG A 292 17.79 -11.22 -9.96
N TRP A 293 16.50 -11.43 -10.15
CA TRP A 293 15.49 -11.47 -9.09
C TRP A 293 15.72 -12.64 -8.12
N ARG A 294 16.13 -13.80 -8.62
CA ARG A 294 16.50 -14.98 -7.78
C ARG A 294 17.68 -14.75 -6.85
N ARG A 295 18.48 -13.70 -7.09
CA ARG A 295 19.62 -13.33 -6.22
C ARG A 295 19.24 -12.32 -5.13
N LEU A 296 18.02 -11.75 -5.18
CA LEU A 296 17.56 -10.72 -4.26
C LEU A 296 17.23 -11.23 -2.85
N PRO A 297 16.61 -12.40 -2.65
CA PRO A 297 16.25 -12.85 -1.30
C PRO A 297 17.41 -12.73 -0.33
N SER A 298 17.10 -12.37 0.92
CA SER A 298 18.10 -12.25 1.99
C SER A 298 18.93 -13.52 2.11
N ALA A 299 20.25 -13.36 2.17
CA ALA A 299 21.16 -14.48 2.30
C ALA A 299 20.96 -15.20 3.66
N PRO A 300 21.18 -16.52 3.75
CA PRO A 300 21.21 -17.20 5.04
C PRO A 300 22.20 -16.52 6.00
N GLY A 301 21.75 -16.22 7.23
CA GLY A 301 22.55 -15.49 8.21
C GLY A 301 22.66 -13.98 8.00
N ALA A 302 21.85 -13.39 7.11
CA ALA A 302 21.74 -11.93 7.02
C ALA A 302 21.27 -11.36 8.37
N ALA A 303 21.98 -10.35 8.88
CA ALA A 303 21.66 -9.70 10.13
C ALA A 303 20.61 -8.59 9.94
N PHE A 304 19.72 -8.46 10.93
CA PHE A 304 18.76 -7.36 11.03
C PHE A 304 19.02 -6.60 12.34
N ASP A 305 18.73 -5.29 12.34
CA ASP A 305 18.88 -4.47 13.55
C ASP A 305 17.88 -4.87 14.64
N LYS A 306 16.73 -5.43 14.23
CA LYS A 306 15.69 -5.95 15.11
C LYS A 306 14.96 -7.12 14.47
N GLU A 307 14.55 -8.10 15.28
CA GLU A 307 13.73 -9.23 14.82
C GLU A 307 12.53 -9.42 15.75
N VAL A 308 11.40 -9.82 15.19
CA VAL A 308 10.15 -10.12 15.91
C VAL A 308 9.52 -11.37 15.29
N ASP A 309 9.18 -12.35 16.15
CA ASP A 309 8.49 -13.57 15.75
C ASP A 309 7.03 -13.49 16.16
N ILE A 310 6.10 -13.83 15.25
CA ILE A 310 4.66 -13.83 15.49
C ILE A 310 4.06 -15.13 14.95
N ASP A 311 3.48 -15.93 15.84
CA ASP A 311 2.66 -17.08 15.48
C ASP A 311 1.21 -16.65 15.24
N VAL A 312 0.69 -16.95 14.05
CA VAL A 312 -0.68 -16.64 13.63
C VAL A 312 -1.60 -17.87 13.62
N SER A 313 -1.15 -19.02 14.08
CA SER A 313 -1.93 -20.28 14.05
C SER A 313 -3.26 -20.18 14.82
N ALA A 314 -3.31 -19.35 15.84
CA ALA A 314 -4.52 -19.09 16.64
C ALA A 314 -5.16 -17.73 16.34
N LEU A 315 -4.74 -17.05 15.26
CA LEU A 315 -5.27 -15.75 14.89
C LEU A 315 -6.76 -15.84 14.54
N LYS A 316 -7.52 -14.89 15.07
CA LYS A 316 -8.94 -14.70 14.78
C LYS A 316 -9.14 -13.46 13.89
N PRO A 317 -10.31 -13.27 13.26
CA PRO A 317 -10.63 -12.01 12.60
C PRO A 317 -10.42 -10.82 13.54
N MET A 318 -9.74 -9.78 13.06
CA MET A 318 -9.31 -8.63 13.84
C MET A 318 -10.13 -7.38 13.50
N VAL A 319 -10.44 -6.58 14.51
CA VAL A 319 -11.13 -5.29 14.34
C VAL A 319 -10.44 -4.21 15.19
N THR A 320 -10.37 -2.98 14.68
CA THR A 320 -9.92 -1.86 15.49
C THR A 320 -11.03 -1.35 16.41
N PHE A 321 -10.66 -0.88 17.60
CA PHE A 321 -11.61 -0.32 18.57
C PHE A 321 -11.33 1.17 18.92
N GLY A 322 -10.27 1.74 18.36
CA GLY A 322 -9.84 3.10 18.64
C GLY A 322 -9.59 3.94 17.39
N THR A 323 -8.77 4.96 17.53
CA THR A 323 -8.50 5.97 16.51
C THR A 323 -7.14 5.79 15.82
N ASN A 324 -6.53 4.62 15.95
CA ASN A 324 -5.36 4.20 15.18
C ASN A 324 -5.34 2.68 15.02
N PRO A 325 -4.62 2.14 14.01
CA PRO A 325 -4.60 0.70 13.72
C PRO A 325 -3.94 -0.19 14.79
N GLY A 326 -3.17 0.39 15.72
CA GLY A 326 -2.58 -0.35 16.85
C GLY A 326 -3.60 -0.63 17.97
N MET A 327 -4.73 0.07 17.98
CA MET A 327 -5.84 -0.20 18.89
C MET A 327 -6.76 -1.27 18.28
N VAL A 328 -6.35 -2.52 18.37
CA VAL A 328 -6.96 -3.66 17.68
C VAL A 328 -7.12 -4.86 18.62
N VAL A 329 -8.21 -5.61 18.43
CA VAL A 329 -8.54 -6.84 19.17
C VAL A 329 -9.13 -7.89 18.20
N PRO A 330 -9.09 -9.19 18.55
CA PRO A 330 -9.98 -10.16 17.94
C PRO A 330 -11.44 -9.74 18.03
N VAL A 331 -12.23 -10.03 17.00
CA VAL A 331 -13.61 -9.54 16.88
C VAL A 331 -14.51 -9.99 18.05
N ASP A 332 -14.26 -11.16 18.62
CA ASP A 332 -15.00 -11.79 19.72
C ASP A 332 -14.40 -11.51 21.11
N GLU A 333 -13.34 -10.72 21.20
CA GLU A 333 -12.69 -10.41 22.46
C GLU A 333 -13.05 -9.01 22.97
N PRO A 334 -13.06 -8.79 24.31
CA PRO A 334 -13.40 -7.50 24.88
C PRO A 334 -12.30 -6.46 24.63
N VAL A 335 -12.70 -5.19 24.48
CA VAL A 335 -11.78 -4.06 24.46
C VAL A 335 -10.97 -4.04 25.76
N PRO A 336 -9.62 -3.97 25.72
CA PRO A 336 -8.80 -4.01 26.91
C PRO A 336 -9.03 -2.81 27.83
N ALA A 337 -8.72 -2.98 29.12
CA ALA A 337 -8.75 -1.89 30.07
C ALA A 337 -7.44 -1.10 30.02
N SER A 338 -7.53 0.24 30.05
CA SER A 338 -6.36 1.10 30.15
C SER A 338 -6.65 2.34 31.01
N ARG A 339 -5.63 2.80 31.76
CA ARG A 339 -5.67 4.06 32.52
C ARG A 339 -5.11 5.24 31.70
N ASP A 340 -4.60 4.99 30.50
CA ASP A 340 -4.07 6.01 29.61
C ASP A 340 -5.16 6.98 29.16
N ALA A 341 -4.89 8.29 29.23
CA ALA A 341 -5.85 9.33 28.89
C ALA A 341 -6.16 9.37 27.38
N ALA A 342 -5.15 9.12 26.52
CA ALA A 342 -5.35 9.07 25.06
C ALA A 342 -6.17 7.84 24.66
N PHE A 343 -5.97 6.71 25.35
CA PHE A 343 -6.78 5.51 25.16
C PHE A 343 -8.25 5.77 25.48
N ARG A 344 -8.54 6.39 26.65
CA ARG A 344 -9.92 6.74 27.02
C ARG A 344 -10.56 7.71 26.04
N LYS A 345 -9.83 8.78 25.63
CA LYS A 345 -10.30 9.72 24.61
C LYS A 345 -10.68 9.00 23.31
N ALA A 346 -9.89 8.03 22.88
CA ALA A 346 -10.18 7.26 21.67
C ALA A 346 -11.46 6.43 21.84
N LEU A 347 -11.68 5.77 22.99
CA LEU A 347 -12.91 5.04 23.26
C LEU A 347 -14.13 5.95 23.30
N ASP A 348 -14.02 7.11 23.96
CA ASP A 348 -15.08 8.12 24.02
C ASP A 348 -15.48 8.58 22.61
N TYR A 349 -14.47 8.87 21.74
CA TYR A 349 -14.72 9.22 20.35
C TYR A 349 -15.41 8.08 19.60
N MET A 350 -14.94 6.85 19.75
CA MET A 350 -15.51 5.67 19.11
C MET A 350 -16.86 5.25 19.73
N ARG A 351 -17.21 5.78 20.88
CA ARG A 351 -18.39 5.40 21.70
C ARG A 351 -18.37 3.90 22.03
N LEU A 352 -17.20 3.40 22.41
CA LEU A 352 -16.97 2.02 22.85
C LEU A 352 -16.58 2.00 24.32
N GLU A 353 -16.81 0.88 24.98
CA GLU A 353 -16.54 0.71 26.40
C GLU A 353 -15.48 -0.36 26.66
N SER A 354 -14.54 -0.06 27.52
CA SER A 354 -13.58 -1.04 28.03
C SER A 354 -14.29 -2.23 28.68
N GLY A 355 -13.79 -3.44 28.42
CA GLY A 355 -14.38 -4.68 28.95
C GLY A 355 -15.57 -5.21 28.13
N LYS A 356 -16.08 -4.47 27.16
CA LYS A 356 -17.14 -4.94 26.25
C LYS A 356 -16.52 -5.33 24.88
N PRO A 357 -17.05 -6.35 24.20
CA PRO A 357 -16.60 -6.69 22.85
C PRO A 357 -17.04 -5.62 21.85
N VAL A 358 -16.27 -5.47 20.76
CA VAL A 358 -16.67 -4.65 19.61
C VAL A 358 -17.78 -5.34 18.80
N LEU A 359 -17.81 -6.67 18.86
CA LEU A 359 -18.86 -7.52 18.27
C LEU A 359 -20.26 -7.03 18.68
N GLY A 360 -21.19 -6.95 17.73
CA GLY A 360 -22.55 -6.48 17.93
C GLY A 360 -22.72 -4.95 17.95
N THR A 361 -21.64 -4.16 17.83
CA THR A 361 -21.75 -2.70 17.72
C THR A 361 -22.47 -2.32 16.42
N PRO A 362 -23.60 -1.55 16.46
CA PRO A 362 -24.34 -1.17 15.27
C PRO A 362 -23.48 -0.38 14.27
N VAL A 363 -23.64 -0.68 12.97
CA VAL A 363 -22.89 -0.10 11.86
C VAL A 363 -23.85 0.64 10.93
N ASP A 364 -23.45 1.84 10.46
CA ASP A 364 -24.21 2.65 9.52
C ASP A 364 -23.71 2.52 8.07
N VAL A 365 -22.40 2.35 7.90
CA VAL A 365 -21.75 2.31 6.59
C VAL A 365 -20.74 1.16 6.56
N VAL A 366 -20.66 0.46 5.43
CA VAL A 366 -19.58 -0.50 5.16
C VAL A 366 -18.89 -0.10 3.87
N PHE A 367 -17.57 -0.01 3.92
CA PHE A 367 -16.74 0.30 2.76
C PHE A 367 -15.76 -0.85 2.48
N ILE A 368 -15.83 -1.40 1.25
CA ILE A 368 -14.91 -2.42 0.74
C ILE A 368 -14.21 -1.84 -0.48
N GLY A 369 -12.90 -1.65 -0.39
CA GLY A 369 -12.11 -0.99 -1.43
C GLY A 369 -10.76 -0.52 -0.92
N SER A 370 -10.20 0.49 -1.56
CA SER A 370 -8.89 1.13 -1.33
C SER A 370 -7.69 0.33 -1.87
N CYS A 371 -6.51 0.96 -1.87
CA CYS A 371 -5.25 0.30 -2.23
C CYS A 371 -4.92 -0.90 -1.33
N THR A 372 -5.51 -0.99 -0.15
CA THR A 372 -5.30 -2.08 0.80
C THR A 372 -6.07 -3.33 0.39
N ASN A 373 -7.39 -3.21 0.16
CA ASN A 373 -8.27 -4.34 -0.08
C ASN A 373 -9.37 -4.03 -1.14
N GLY A 374 -8.95 -3.52 -2.28
CA GLY A 374 -9.81 -3.33 -3.46
C GLY A 374 -9.38 -4.18 -4.67
N ARG A 375 -8.61 -5.26 -4.45
CA ARG A 375 -8.14 -6.17 -5.50
C ARG A 375 -9.15 -7.26 -5.76
N LEU A 376 -8.98 -8.01 -6.84
CA LEU A 376 -9.94 -9.02 -7.28
C LEU A 376 -10.18 -10.11 -6.22
N SER A 377 -9.14 -10.58 -5.53
CA SER A 377 -9.28 -11.57 -4.45
C SER A 377 -10.09 -11.02 -3.26
N ASP A 378 -9.92 -9.74 -2.93
CA ASP A 378 -10.69 -9.08 -1.87
C ASP A 378 -12.18 -9.02 -2.21
N LEU A 379 -12.50 -8.68 -3.46
CA LEU A 379 -13.86 -8.61 -3.97
C LEU A 379 -14.52 -10.00 -4.02
N ARG A 380 -13.77 -11.03 -4.46
CA ARG A 380 -14.23 -12.43 -4.42
C ARG A 380 -14.54 -12.87 -3.00
N ALA A 381 -13.67 -12.58 -2.04
CA ALA A 381 -13.85 -12.94 -0.64
C ALA A 381 -15.08 -12.25 -0.03
N ALA A 382 -15.28 -10.97 -0.30
CA ALA A 382 -16.47 -10.23 0.13
C ALA A 382 -17.76 -10.77 -0.52
N ALA A 383 -17.73 -11.02 -1.85
CA ALA A 383 -18.86 -11.55 -2.59
C ALA A 383 -19.26 -12.96 -2.13
N GLN A 384 -18.29 -13.79 -1.71
CA GLN A 384 -18.60 -15.11 -1.12
C GLN A 384 -19.46 -14.98 0.13
N VAL A 385 -19.19 -14.00 0.99
CA VAL A 385 -20.00 -13.73 2.18
C VAL A 385 -21.37 -13.15 1.82
N LEU A 386 -21.45 -12.26 0.83
CA LEU A 386 -22.68 -11.58 0.41
C LEU A 386 -23.63 -12.48 -0.39
N ARG A 387 -23.13 -13.51 -1.06
CA ARG A 387 -23.89 -14.36 -2.00
C ARG A 387 -25.12 -14.98 -1.35
N GLY A 388 -26.29 -14.71 -1.93
CA GLY A 388 -27.59 -15.19 -1.45
C GLY A 388 -28.12 -14.54 -0.17
N ARG A 389 -27.44 -13.49 0.32
CA ARG A 389 -27.81 -12.74 1.53
C ARG A 389 -28.18 -11.30 1.20
N LYS A 390 -28.78 -10.60 2.16
CA LYS A 390 -29.13 -9.18 2.04
C LYS A 390 -28.36 -8.36 3.07
N VAL A 391 -27.92 -7.20 2.66
CA VAL A 391 -27.41 -6.15 3.53
C VAL A 391 -28.56 -5.65 4.43
N ASP A 392 -28.28 -5.41 5.70
CA ASP A 392 -29.25 -4.83 6.63
C ASP A 392 -29.74 -3.48 6.10
N GLY A 393 -31.05 -3.25 6.10
CA GLY A 393 -31.67 -2.05 5.52
C GLY A 393 -31.22 -0.71 6.13
N ARG A 394 -30.50 -0.74 7.26
CA ARG A 394 -29.91 0.45 7.92
C ARG A 394 -28.48 0.74 7.45
N VAL A 395 -27.84 -0.20 6.78
CA VAL A 395 -26.44 -0.13 6.37
C VAL A 395 -26.33 0.27 4.90
N ARG A 396 -25.50 1.25 4.63
CA ARG A 396 -25.06 1.59 3.28
C ARG A 396 -23.76 0.82 2.99
N LEU A 397 -23.78 -0.13 2.06
CA LEU A 397 -22.60 -0.86 1.61
C LEU A 397 -22.07 -0.25 0.30
N LEU A 398 -20.80 0.20 0.28
CA LEU A 398 -20.08 0.58 -0.93
C LEU A 398 -18.96 -0.41 -1.22
N VAL A 399 -18.91 -0.88 -2.46
CA VAL A 399 -17.83 -1.74 -2.98
C VAL A 399 -17.17 -1.02 -4.15
N VAL A 400 -15.85 -0.74 -4.00
CA VAL A 400 -15.08 0.08 -4.91
C VAL A 400 -13.87 -0.72 -5.40
N PRO A 401 -13.84 -1.16 -6.67
CA PRO A 401 -12.68 -1.82 -7.27
C PRO A 401 -11.45 -0.90 -7.26
N GLY A 402 -10.25 -1.49 -7.16
CA GLY A 402 -9.00 -0.73 -7.11
C GLY A 402 -8.54 -0.20 -8.47
N SER A 403 -9.00 -0.80 -9.58
CA SER A 403 -8.65 -0.40 -10.95
C SER A 403 -9.76 -0.78 -11.93
N GLU A 404 -9.69 -0.22 -13.15
CA GLU A 404 -10.59 -0.61 -14.26
C GLU A 404 -10.42 -2.10 -14.62
N GLN A 405 -9.20 -2.62 -14.59
CA GLN A 405 -8.95 -4.04 -14.87
C GLN A 405 -9.55 -4.94 -13.79
N VAL A 406 -9.42 -4.57 -12.52
CA VAL A 406 -10.09 -5.28 -11.40
C VAL A 406 -11.60 -5.23 -11.56
N LYS A 407 -12.16 -4.06 -11.90
CA LYS A 407 -13.60 -3.89 -12.12
C LYS A 407 -14.10 -4.80 -13.24
N LEU A 408 -13.45 -4.74 -14.41
CA LEU A 408 -13.82 -5.56 -15.57
C LEU A 408 -13.72 -7.07 -15.28
N ALA A 409 -12.65 -7.49 -14.57
CA ALA A 409 -12.49 -8.89 -14.18
C ALA A 409 -13.57 -9.32 -13.18
N ALA A 410 -13.89 -8.48 -12.20
CA ALA A 410 -14.93 -8.76 -11.21
C ALA A 410 -16.33 -8.84 -11.85
N GLU A 411 -16.65 -7.95 -12.80
CA GLU A 411 -17.90 -7.96 -13.55
C GLU A 411 -18.00 -9.19 -14.46
N ALA A 412 -16.91 -9.61 -15.09
CA ALA A 412 -16.88 -10.85 -15.88
C ALA A 412 -17.14 -12.11 -15.03
N GLU A 413 -16.88 -12.06 -13.73
CA GLU A 413 -17.21 -13.13 -12.77
C GLU A 413 -18.60 -12.95 -12.12
N GLY A 414 -19.34 -11.88 -12.43
CA GLY A 414 -20.65 -11.56 -11.85
C GLY A 414 -20.58 -11.13 -10.38
N LEU A 415 -19.44 -10.61 -9.91
CA LEU A 415 -19.29 -10.17 -8.52
C LEU A 415 -20.09 -8.89 -8.24
N ASP A 416 -20.22 -8.01 -9.22
CA ASP A 416 -21.06 -6.82 -9.18
C ASP A 416 -22.55 -7.15 -9.03
N GLU A 417 -23.02 -8.20 -9.74
CA GLU A 417 -24.39 -8.70 -9.61
C GLU A 417 -24.66 -9.22 -8.18
N VAL A 418 -23.68 -9.93 -7.58
CA VAL A 418 -23.78 -10.39 -6.19
C VAL A 418 -23.89 -9.21 -5.23
N VAL A 419 -23.06 -8.17 -5.40
CA VAL A 419 -23.09 -6.98 -4.54
C VAL A 419 -24.43 -6.25 -4.68
N ARG A 420 -24.88 -5.98 -5.91
CA ARG A 420 -26.17 -5.31 -6.18
C ARG A 420 -27.35 -6.14 -5.69
N ALA A 421 -27.33 -7.46 -5.92
CA ALA A 421 -28.36 -8.35 -5.42
C ALA A 421 -28.43 -8.38 -3.89
N ALA A 422 -27.32 -8.23 -3.20
CA ALA A 422 -27.28 -8.08 -1.76
C ALA A 422 -27.83 -6.74 -1.26
N GLY A 423 -27.93 -5.71 -2.12
CA GLY A 423 -28.36 -4.36 -1.80
C GLY A 423 -27.19 -3.38 -1.60
N GLY A 424 -25.99 -3.73 -2.03
CA GLY A 424 -24.79 -2.86 -2.03
C GLY A 424 -24.66 -2.02 -3.29
N GLU A 425 -23.88 -0.96 -3.20
CA GLU A 425 -23.51 -0.09 -4.30
C GLU A 425 -22.20 -0.58 -4.93
N TRP A 426 -22.23 -0.94 -6.20
CA TRP A 426 -21.05 -1.21 -7.01
C TRP A 426 -20.61 0.07 -7.69
N ARG A 427 -19.34 0.47 -7.47
CA ARG A 427 -18.83 1.80 -7.79
C ARG A 427 -17.75 1.74 -8.87
N GLU A 428 -17.42 2.91 -9.44
CA GLU A 428 -16.26 3.09 -10.31
C GLU A 428 -14.94 3.07 -9.52
N PRO A 429 -13.80 2.68 -10.14
CA PRO A 429 -12.51 2.59 -9.46
C PRO A 429 -11.99 3.92 -8.93
N GLY A 430 -11.41 3.88 -7.73
CA GLY A 430 -10.79 5.03 -7.07
C GLY A 430 -10.52 4.80 -5.59
N CYS A 431 -9.97 5.80 -4.91
CA CYS A 431 -9.73 5.74 -3.46
C CYS A 431 -11.00 5.91 -2.62
N SER A 432 -12.02 6.65 -3.12
CA SER A 432 -13.34 6.78 -2.48
C SER A 432 -13.27 7.13 -0.99
N MET A 433 -14.04 6.44 -0.15
CA MET A 433 -14.08 6.65 1.29
C MET A 433 -12.76 6.37 2.03
N CYS A 434 -11.72 5.81 1.39
CA CYS A 434 -10.43 5.63 2.06
C CYS A 434 -9.89 6.95 2.60
N ILE A 435 -10.11 8.05 1.88
CA ILE A 435 -9.70 9.40 2.27
C ILE A 435 -10.84 10.43 2.14
N GLY A 436 -11.89 10.14 1.36
CA GLY A 436 -13.07 10.98 1.20
C GLY A 436 -12.84 12.28 0.43
N MET A 437 -11.80 12.36 -0.43
CA MET A 437 -11.47 13.57 -1.19
C MET A 437 -12.40 13.80 -2.40
N ASN A 438 -13.08 12.77 -2.85
CA ASN A 438 -13.97 12.77 -4.00
C ASN A 438 -15.46 13.01 -3.65
N GLY A 439 -15.76 13.30 -2.37
CA GLY A 439 -17.12 13.46 -1.88
C GLY A 439 -17.76 12.20 -1.30
N ASP A 440 -17.16 11.03 -1.50
CA ASP A 440 -17.61 9.79 -0.83
C ASP A 440 -17.19 9.83 0.65
N THR A 441 -18.12 10.21 1.52
CA THR A 441 -17.84 10.37 2.95
C THR A 441 -18.84 9.61 3.82
N VAL A 442 -18.42 9.29 5.03
CA VAL A 442 -19.28 8.80 6.11
C VAL A 442 -19.89 9.99 6.82
N PRO A 443 -21.23 10.06 6.99
CA PRO A 443 -21.87 11.18 7.67
C PRO A 443 -21.40 11.34 9.12
N SER A 444 -21.41 12.58 9.62
CA SER A 444 -21.00 12.91 10.99
C SER A 444 -21.76 12.09 12.03
N GLY A 445 -21.05 11.60 13.04
CA GLY A 445 -21.59 10.78 14.11
C GLY A 445 -21.89 9.32 13.73
N LYS A 446 -21.75 8.94 12.46
CA LYS A 446 -21.97 7.58 11.97
C LYS A 446 -20.73 6.71 12.15
N LEU A 447 -20.93 5.39 12.22
CA LEU A 447 -19.89 4.39 12.32
C LEU A 447 -19.76 3.61 11.02
N SER A 448 -18.52 3.52 10.50
CA SER A 448 -18.22 2.65 9.38
C SER A 448 -17.36 1.45 9.80
N VAL A 449 -17.59 0.30 9.13
CA VAL A 449 -16.61 -0.79 9.04
C VAL A 449 -15.96 -0.70 7.66
N SER A 450 -14.62 -0.66 7.64
CA SER A 450 -13.88 -0.30 6.43
C SER A 450 -12.65 -1.17 6.20
N THR A 451 -12.41 -1.54 4.94
CA THR A 451 -11.18 -2.23 4.53
C THR A 451 -10.02 -1.28 4.22
N SER A 452 -10.20 0.03 4.44
CA SER A 452 -9.12 1.02 4.32
C SER A 452 -7.98 0.78 5.32
N ASN A 453 -6.98 1.65 5.32
CA ASN A 453 -5.74 1.45 6.10
C ASN A 453 -5.67 2.33 7.35
N ARG A 454 -6.41 3.43 7.43
CA ARG A 454 -6.37 4.40 8.53
C ARG A 454 -7.75 4.72 9.07
N ASN A 455 -7.82 4.94 10.39
CA ASN A 455 -9.06 5.21 11.12
C ASN A 455 -8.93 6.34 12.17
N PHE A 456 -8.02 7.31 11.94
CA PHE A 456 -7.96 8.48 12.83
C PHE A 456 -9.26 9.30 12.77
N GLU A 457 -9.48 10.12 13.78
CA GLU A 457 -10.69 10.96 13.92
C GLU A 457 -11.01 11.71 12.63
N GLY A 458 -12.20 11.49 12.07
CA GLY A 458 -12.67 12.17 10.85
C GLY A 458 -12.04 11.71 9.54
N ARG A 459 -11.26 10.62 9.49
CA ARG A 459 -10.59 10.15 8.26
C ARG A 459 -11.54 9.96 7.08
N GLN A 460 -12.71 9.39 7.30
CA GLN A 460 -13.73 9.10 6.27
C GLN A 460 -14.84 10.16 6.21
N GLY A 461 -14.67 11.28 6.89
CA GLY A 461 -15.64 12.38 6.98
C GLY A 461 -15.59 13.02 8.36
N SER A 462 -15.90 14.32 8.44
CA SER A 462 -15.87 15.08 9.68
C SER A 462 -16.81 14.44 10.73
N GLY A 463 -16.27 14.08 11.92
CA GLY A 463 -17.01 13.43 12.99
C GLY A 463 -17.40 11.97 12.72
N ALA A 464 -16.95 11.38 11.61
CA ALA A 464 -17.15 9.96 11.31
C ALA A 464 -16.21 9.07 12.16
N ARG A 465 -16.70 7.89 12.52
CA ARG A 465 -15.96 6.87 13.26
C ARG A 465 -15.71 5.68 12.35
N THR A 466 -14.51 5.08 12.43
CA THR A 466 -14.12 4.00 11.52
C THR A 466 -13.50 2.83 12.27
N ILE A 467 -14.04 1.64 12.06
CA ILE A 467 -13.45 0.35 12.45
C ILE A 467 -12.78 -0.24 11.21
N LEU A 468 -11.48 -0.53 11.30
CA LEU A 468 -10.78 -1.27 10.25
C LEU A 468 -11.01 -2.76 10.43
N ALA A 469 -11.30 -3.44 9.31
CA ALA A 469 -11.54 -4.88 9.26
C ALA A 469 -11.16 -5.47 7.90
N SER A 470 -11.13 -6.79 7.81
CA SER A 470 -10.93 -7.51 6.55
C SER A 470 -12.17 -7.43 5.64
N PRO A 471 -12.03 -7.69 4.32
CA PRO A 471 -13.18 -7.73 3.40
C PRO A 471 -14.29 -8.68 3.83
N VAL A 472 -13.95 -9.85 4.36
CA VAL A 472 -14.94 -10.83 4.84
C VAL A 472 -15.65 -10.35 6.10
N THR A 473 -14.93 -9.73 7.04
CA THR A 473 -15.51 -9.13 8.26
C THR A 473 -16.38 -7.92 7.93
N ALA A 474 -15.97 -7.09 6.96
CA ALA A 474 -16.76 -5.97 6.49
C ALA A 474 -18.06 -6.42 5.82
N ALA A 475 -18.00 -7.43 4.95
CA ALA A 475 -19.19 -8.01 4.33
C ALA A 475 -20.14 -8.65 5.36
N ALA A 476 -19.61 -9.35 6.36
CA ALA A 476 -20.39 -9.89 7.47
C ALA A 476 -21.10 -8.79 8.27
N ALA A 477 -20.38 -7.68 8.56
CA ALA A 477 -20.96 -6.54 9.24
C ALA A 477 -22.10 -5.87 8.44
N ALA A 478 -21.96 -5.81 7.11
CA ALA A 478 -23.02 -5.28 6.25
C ALA A 478 -24.33 -6.09 6.34
N ILE A 479 -24.21 -7.42 6.39
CA ILE A 479 -25.36 -8.33 6.50
C ILE A 479 -26.01 -8.23 7.90
N ALA A 480 -25.17 -8.22 8.95
CA ALA A 480 -25.65 -8.23 10.33
C ALA A 480 -26.19 -6.86 10.82
N GLY A 481 -25.85 -5.75 10.13
CA GLY A 481 -26.16 -4.40 10.61
C GLY A 481 -25.35 -3.98 11.84
N SER A 482 -24.33 -4.76 12.18
CA SER A 482 -23.44 -4.59 13.33
C SER A 482 -22.10 -5.27 13.06
N VAL A 483 -21.06 -4.95 13.82
CA VAL A 483 -19.80 -5.71 13.76
C VAL A 483 -20.07 -7.19 14.00
N ALA A 484 -19.64 -8.04 13.08
CA ALA A 484 -19.96 -9.47 13.11
C ALA A 484 -18.71 -10.33 12.85
N ASP A 485 -18.74 -11.56 13.36
CA ASP A 485 -17.69 -12.55 13.11
C ASP A 485 -17.97 -13.25 11.75
N PRO A 486 -17.08 -13.10 10.74
CA PRO A 486 -17.30 -13.68 9.43
C PRO A 486 -17.34 -15.23 9.46
N ARG A 487 -16.73 -15.86 10.46
CA ARG A 487 -16.68 -17.32 10.60
C ARG A 487 -18.06 -17.95 10.77
N GLU A 488 -19.03 -17.20 11.28
CA GLU A 488 -20.43 -17.65 11.40
C GLU A 488 -21.15 -17.75 10.07
N LEU A 489 -20.72 -16.96 9.06
CA LEU A 489 -21.31 -16.90 7.73
C LEU A 489 -20.58 -17.73 6.67
N LEU A 490 -19.36 -18.20 6.97
CA LEU A 490 -18.52 -19.03 6.09
C LEU A 490 -18.66 -20.54 6.34
N ARG A 491 -19.55 -20.94 7.25
CA ARG A 491 -19.84 -22.35 7.58
C ARG A 491 -20.67 -23.03 6.50
#